data_733ae3aad48fead767e666a9ea7cb349
#
_entry.id   733ae3aad48fead767e666a9ea7cb349
#
_cell.length_a   1.000
_cell.length_b   1.000
_cell.length_c   1.000
_cell.angle_alpha   90.00
_cell.angle_beta   90.00
_cell.angle_gamma   90.00
#
_symmetry.space_group_name_H-M   'P 1'
#
loop_
_entity.id
_entity.type
_entity.pdbx_description
1 polymer ?
#
loop_
_entity_poly.entity_id
_entity_poly.type
_entity_poly.pdbx_seq_one_letter_code
_entity_poly.pdbx_strand_id
1 'polypeptide(L)'
;MSDILSEMSDTQASPLTKDFKIDLPEDVSFIINTIEKNGHQAYAVGGCVRDTIMGVTPNDWDITTNALPEEVKSYFTKTIDTGIQHGTVTVMLHSTGYEVTTYRIDGDYLDGRHPSSVEFSDRLTDDLCRRDFTINAMAYNERTGLVDEYGGIDDINNKVIRCVGRPEERFTEDALRMMRAIRFSAQLGFTIEDNTYKAIEKLSANIQKVSMERVCVELKKTLMSDNPDFCRLYGTTNLFKDILPQLHDSFTKRQSKSILLTCKYSEKELPLRLTACLSNGTPAQAEDTLRHLRMDNKTIETVVKILTFSKDNIEETEPAIREALHKCGRDIFELVIKYDFAFVKASEEVTFISNPARYNHLVTLKRMADEILSRGDCFTIKDLDITGLDLIEYGLKGTQIGSTLNYLLDIVIENPKLNDKATLIGLLDMK
;
A
#
# COMPACT_ATOMS: atom_id res chain seq x y z
N MET A 1 -44.56 -1.41 8.63
CA MET A 1 -43.11 -1.65 8.42
C MET A 1 -42.36 -0.31 8.31
N SER A 2 -42.47 0.47 9.33
CA SER A 2 -41.90 1.86 9.38
C SER A 2 -41.42 2.20 10.78
N ASP A 3 -40.70 1.31 11.48
CA ASP A 3 -40.20 1.62 12.82
C ASP A 3 -39.00 0.74 13.24
N ILE A 4 -37.99 0.55 12.36
CA ILE A 4 -36.71 -0.09 12.74
C ILE A 4 -35.47 0.65 12.14
N LEU A 5 -35.58 1.91 11.78
CA LEU A 5 -34.47 2.69 11.22
C LEU A 5 -34.13 3.96 12.03
N SER A 6 -34.32 3.98 13.32
CA SER A 6 -34.08 5.16 14.14
C SER A 6 -33.39 4.87 15.48
N GLU A 7 -32.35 4.04 15.51
CA GLU A 7 -31.44 3.97 16.67
C GLU A 7 -30.02 3.51 16.25
N MET A 8 -29.41 4.23 15.31
CA MET A 8 -27.96 4.35 15.33
C MET A 8 -27.66 5.77 15.83
N SER A 9 -27.57 5.90 17.15
CA SER A 9 -27.12 7.12 17.77
C SER A 9 -25.70 7.41 17.31
N ASP A 10 -25.54 8.44 16.48
CA ASP A 10 -24.28 9.17 16.32
C ASP A 10 -23.89 9.66 17.72
N THR A 11 -23.12 8.86 18.44
CA THR A 11 -22.32 9.36 19.56
C THR A 11 -21.25 10.26 18.92
N GLN A 12 -21.60 11.54 18.70
CA GLN A 12 -20.60 12.56 18.42
C GLN A 12 -19.65 12.56 19.61
N ALA A 13 -18.45 11.98 19.41
CA ALA A 13 -17.39 12.08 20.39
C ALA A 13 -17.16 13.58 20.69
N SER A 14 -17.01 13.91 21.98
CA SER A 14 -16.69 15.30 22.37
C SER A 14 -15.42 15.75 21.66
N PRO A 15 -15.33 17.03 21.21
CA PRO A 15 -14.13 17.54 20.56
C PRO A 15 -12.89 17.34 21.44
N LEU A 16 -11.80 16.89 20.84
CA LEU A 16 -10.51 16.76 21.51
C LEU A 16 -10.02 18.15 21.97
N THR A 17 -9.42 18.21 23.14
CA THR A 17 -8.88 19.43 23.73
C THR A 17 -7.37 19.31 23.97
N LYS A 18 -6.70 20.44 24.22
CA LYS A 18 -5.26 20.47 24.54
C LYS A 18 -4.91 19.81 25.88
N ASP A 19 -5.89 19.62 26.77
CA ASP A 19 -5.72 18.94 28.06
C ASP A 19 -5.71 17.41 27.93
N PHE A 20 -5.42 16.89 26.73
CA PHE A 20 -5.39 15.46 26.46
C PHE A 20 -4.20 14.79 27.17
N LYS A 21 -4.48 13.73 27.93
CA LYS A 21 -3.45 12.92 28.56
C LYS A 21 -3.16 11.68 27.73
N ILE A 22 -1.87 11.48 27.42
CA ILE A 22 -1.37 10.30 26.71
C ILE A 22 -0.69 9.38 27.72
N ASP A 23 -1.07 8.11 27.72
CA ASP A 23 -0.36 7.08 28.45
C ASP A 23 0.79 6.58 27.57
N LEU A 24 2.02 7.01 27.91
CA LEU A 24 3.22 6.60 27.17
C LEU A 24 3.61 5.16 27.54
N PRO A 25 4.10 4.36 26.58
CA PRO A 25 4.74 3.08 26.88
C PRO A 25 5.90 3.23 27.88
N GLU A 26 6.14 2.22 28.71
CA GLU A 26 7.20 2.25 29.72
C GLU A 26 8.58 2.58 29.16
N ASP A 27 8.95 2.00 28.01
CA ASP A 27 10.23 2.27 27.36
C ASP A 27 10.34 3.72 26.86
N VAL A 28 9.25 4.29 26.32
CA VAL A 28 9.20 5.69 25.86
C VAL A 28 9.34 6.64 27.06
N SER A 29 8.57 6.40 28.13
CA SER A 29 8.68 7.14 29.38
C SER A 29 10.09 7.02 29.99
N PHE A 30 10.71 5.84 29.95
CA PHE A 30 12.06 5.63 30.42
C PHE A 30 13.08 6.45 29.64
N ILE A 31 12.98 6.49 28.28
CA ILE A 31 13.89 7.28 27.43
C ILE A 31 13.73 8.78 27.73
N ILE A 32 12.50 9.28 27.74
CA ILE A 32 12.20 10.70 28.00
C ILE A 32 12.74 11.08 29.40
N ASN A 33 12.40 10.33 30.44
CA ASN A 33 12.84 10.60 31.80
C ASN A 33 14.37 10.53 31.96
N THR A 34 15.04 9.64 31.22
CA THR A 34 16.51 9.54 31.26
C THR A 34 17.15 10.79 30.67
N ILE A 35 16.65 11.27 29.54
CA ILE A 35 17.14 12.50 28.89
C ILE A 35 16.87 13.72 29.80
N GLU A 36 15.68 13.82 30.40
CA GLU A 36 15.32 14.93 31.29
C GLU A 36 16.18 14.95 32.57
N LYS A 37 16.49 13.79 33.16
CA LYS A 37 17.39 13.69 34.32
C LYS A 37 18.81 14.19 34.03
N ASN A 38 19.22 14.19 32.78
CA ASN A 38 20.50 14.74 32.33
C ASN A 38 20.41 16.23 31.92
N GLY A 39 19.29 16.90 32.21
CA GLY A 39 19.16 18.36 32.06
C GLY A 39 18.61 18.81 30.69
N HIS A 40 18.13 17.90 29.88
CA HIS A 40 17.57 18.19 28.56
C HIS A 40 16.05 18.08 28.55
N GLN A 41 15.45 18.51 27.43
CA GLN A 41 14.02 18.31 27.14
C GLN A 41 13.86 17.09 26.24
N ALA A 42 12.79 16.31 26.41
CA ALA A 42 12.44 15.24 25.49
C ALA A 42 10.92 15.07 25.40
N TYR A 43 10.41 14.76 24.21
CA TYR A 43 8.99 14.60 23.91
C TYR A 43 8.78 13.45 22.94
N ALA A 44 7.70 12.68 23.15
CA ALA A 44 7.12 11.89 22.06
C ALA A 44 6.56 12.85 21.00
N VAL A 45 6.69 12.54 19.70
CA VAL A 45 6.39 13.52 18.65
C VAL A 45 5.86 12.90 17.36
N GLY A 46 4.98 13.60 16.67
CA GLY A 46 4.58 13.22 15.31
C GLY A 46 3.45 12.20 15.25
N GLY A 47 3.64 11.16 14.46
CA GLY A 47 2.60 10.17 14.16
C GLY A 47 2.06 9.46 15.39
N CYS A 48 2.91 9.10 16.34
CA CYS A 48 2.50 8.42 17.57
C CYS A 48 1.57 9.28 18.44
N VAL A 49 1.86 10.57 18.54
CA VAL A 49 1.02 11.53 19.29
C VAL A 49 -0.35 11.65 18.61
N ARG A 50 -0.39 11.88 17.31
CA ARG A 50 -1.62 11.93 16.51
C ARG A 50 -2.44 10.65 16.69
N ASP A 51 -1.84 9.48 16.47
CA ASP A 51 -2.54 8.20 16.47
C ASP A 51 -3.14 7.91 17.87
N THR A 52 -2.38 8.18 18.96
CA THR A 52 -2.90 8.04 20.31
C THR A 52 -4.07 8.99 20.58
N ILE A 53 -3.99 10.25 20.15
CA ILE A 53 -5.08 11.22 20.26
C ILE A 53 -6.34 10.73 19.53
N MET A 54 -6.16 10.06 18.39
CA MET A 54 -7.26 9.48 17.61
C MET A 54 -7.76 8.13 18.16
N GLY A 55 -7.20 7.63 19.28
CA GLY A 55 -7.55 6.33 19.86
C GLY A 55 -7.00 5.13 19.10
N VAL A 56 -5.98 5.34 18.25
CA VAL A 56 -5.29 4.30 17.49
C VAL A 56 -3.96 3.98 18.18
N THR A 57 -3.66 2.71 18.35
CA THR A 57 -2.36 2.28 18.89
C THR A 57 -1.25 2.57 17.87
N PRO A 58 -0.23 3.39 18.23
CA PRO A 58 0.89 3.65 17.34
C PRO A 58 1.73 2.40 17.09
N ASN A 59 2.24 2.26 15.86
CA ASN A 59 3.21 1.21 15.54
C ASN A 59 4.62 1.58 16.01
N ASP A 60 5.00 2.85 15.87
CA ASP A 60 6.32 3.38 16.16
C ASP A 60 6.19 4.60 17.07
N TRP A 61 7.18 4.82 17.93
CA TRP A 61 7.27 5.99 18.79
C TRP A 61 8.54 6.77 18.50
N ASP A 62 8.38 7.96 17.95
CA ASP A 62 9.46 8.90 17.69
C ASP A 62 9.61 9.83 18.91
N ILE A 63 10.85 10.11 19.28
CA ILE A 63 11.20 11.02 20.37
C ILE A 63 12.03 12.16 19.81
N THR A 64 11.78 13.38 20.27
CA THR A 64 12.57 14.55 19.91
C THR A 64 13.12 15.23 21.16
N THR A 65 14.33 15.80 21.09
CA THR A 65 15.06 16.33 22.24
C THR A 65 15.98 17.48 21.84
N ASN A 66 16.38 18.32 22.81
CA ASN A 66 17.49 19.28 22.61
C ASN A 66 18.87 18.69 22.97
N ALA A 67 18.93 17.44 23.44
CA ALA A 67 20.22 16.76 23.64
C ALA A 67 20.86 16.46 22.28
N LEU A 68 22.18 16.67 22.17
CA LEU A 68 22.94 16.35 20.95
C LEU A 68 23.05 14.82 20.79
N PRO A 69 23.26 14.32 19.56
CA PRO A 69 23.34 12.88 19.30
C PRO A 69 24.36 12.14 20.19
N GLU A 70 25.53 12.72 20.39
CA GLU A 70 26.58 12.12 21.23
C GLU A 70 26.20 12.10 22.72
N GLU A 71 25.44 13.09 23.20
CA GLU A 71 24.91 13.12 24.56
C GLU A 71 23.87 12.01 24.72
N VAL A 72 22.92 11.89 23.79
CA VAL A 72 21.94 10.78 23.77
C VAL A 72 22.64 9.43 23.82
N LYS A 73 23.68 9.23 23.00
CA LYS A 73 24.47 7.98 23.04
C LYS A 73 25.13 7.71 24.38
N SER A 74 25.52 8.73 25.10
CA SER A 74 26.16 8.60 26.43
C SER A 74 25.19 8.18 27.53
N TYR A 75 23.87 8.43 27.35
CA TYR A 75 22.84 8.14 28.36
C TYR A 75 22.32 6.70 28.29
N PHE A 76 22.55 5.99 27.19
CA PHE A 76 22.01 4.65 26.98
C PHE A 76 23.07 3.63 26.64
N THR A 77 22.93 2.42 27.17
CA THR A 77 23.92 1.34 27.03
C THR A 77 24.05 0.84 25.58
N LYS A 78 22.96 0.89 24.80
CA LYS A 78 22.95 0.39 23.43
C LYS A 78 22.22 1.36 22.49
N THR A 79 22.97 1.90 21.54
CA THR A 79 22.44 2.80 20.50
C THR A 79 22.93 2.39 19.13
N ILE A 80 22.22 2.82 18.07
CA ILE A 80 22.59 2.60 16.66
C ILE A 80 22.56 3.95 15.95
N ASP A 81 23.59 4.25 15.18
CA ASP A 81 23.70 5.47 14.39
C ASP A 81 22.89 5.35 13.10
N THR A 82 21.57 5.54 13.17
CA THR A 82 20.65 5.40 12.04
C THR A 82 20.57 6.64 11.15
N GLY A 83 20.96 7.80 11.67
CA GLY A 83 20.88 9.07 10.95
C GLY A 83 21.63 10.19 11.65
N ILE A 84 22.82 9.93 12.16
CA ILE A 84 23.60 10.89 13.00
C ILE A 84 23.85 12.22 12.28
N GLN A 85 24.04 12.19 10.95
CA GLN A 85 24.21 13.39 10.12
C GLN A 85 22.97 14.29 10.15
N HIS A 86 21.81 13.73 10.48
CA HIS A 86 20.54 14.43 10.59
C HIS A 86 20.05 14.55 12.03
N GLY A 87 20.90 14.23 13.01
CA GLY A 87 20.61 14.35 14.42
C GLY A 87 19.80 13.18 15.00
N THR A 88 19.67 12.04 14.30
CA THR A 88 18.88 10.89 14.77
C THR A 88 19.77 9.76 15.26
N VAL A 89 19.46 9.25 16.45
CA VAL A 89 20.06 8.06 17.08
C VAL A 89 18.94 7.10 17.46
N THR A 90 19.09 5.81 17.18
CA THR A 90 18.15 4.79 17.64
C THR A 90 18.61 4.24 18.99
N VAL A 91 17.82 4.43 20.03
CA VAL A 91 18.01 3.81 21.36
C VAL A 91 17.38 2.42 21.34
N MET A 92 18.16 1.40 21.73
CA MET A 92 17.71 0.01 21.76
C MET A 92 17.31 -0.43 23.18
N LEU A 93 16.02 -0.69 23.41
CA LEU A 93 15.50 -1.26 24.65
C LEU A 93 14.73 -2.56 24.34
N HIS A 94 14.97 -3.62 25.11
CA HIS A 94 14.27 -4.91 24.98
C HIS A 94 14.15 -5.43 23.52
N SER A 95 15.20 -5.23 22.69
CA SER A 95 15.25 -5.55 21.25
C SER A 95 14.38 -4.66 20.35
N THR A 96 13.75 -3.63 20.90
CA THR A 96 13.00 -2.61 20.15
C THR A 96 13.86 -1.36 19.98
N GLY A 97 13.81 -0.75 18.79
CA GLY A 97 14.51 0.50 18.49
C GLY A 97 13.57 1.69 18.59
N TYR A 98 13.99 2.75 19.27
CA TYR A 98 13.28 4.01 19.40
C TYR A 98 14.11 5.13 18.79
N GLU A 99 13.57 5.83 17.80
CA GLU A 99 14.27 6.94 17.16
C GLU A 99 14.21 8.18 18.04
N VAL A 100 15.39 8.69 18.40
CA VAL A 100 15.57 9.93 19.16
C VAL A 100 16.26 10.94 18.27
N THR A 101 15.58 12.04 17.95
CA THR A 101 16.06 13.06 17.02
C THR A 101 16.31 14.38 17.78
N THR A 102 17.50 14.96 17.61
CA THR A 102 17.83 16.29 18.13
C THR A 102 17.03 17.36 17.40
N TYR A 103 16.49 18.35 18.15
CA TYR A 103 15.83 19.51 17.54
C TYR A 103 16.74 20.18 16.54
N ARG A 104 16.20 20.55 15.39
CA ARG A 104 17.00 21.13 14.33
C ARG A 104 16.21 22.12 13.47
N ILE A 105 16.99 23.02 12.89
CA ILE A 105 16.59 23.89 11.81
C ILE A 105 17.24 23.34 10.56
N ASP A 106 16.45 23.06 9.54
CA ASP A 106 16.95 22.60 8.26
C ASP A 106 17.35 23.83 7.41
N GLY A 107 18.56 23.80 6.84
CA GLY A 107 19.02 24.83 5.89
C GLY A 107 18.34 24.67 4.52
N ASP A 108 18.81 25.39 3.52
CA ASP A 108 18.25 25.35 2.17
C ASP A 108 18.28 23.93 1.57
N TYR A 109 17.24 23.56 0.87
CA TYR A 109 17.10 22.27 0.21
C TYR A 109 17.48 22.37 -1.28
N LEU A 110 18.76 22.13 -1.59
CA LEU A 110 19.29 22.28 -2.95
C LEU A 110 18.85 21.16 -3.89
N ASP A 111 18.68 19.94 -3.36
CA ASP A 111 18.25 18.76 -4.13
C ASP A 111 16.76 18.42 -3.98
N GLY A 112 16.00 19.25 -3.23
CA GLY A 112 14.59 19.03 -2.95
C GLY A 112 14.33 17.84 -2.01
N ARG A 113 15.34 17.43 -1.19
CA ARG A 113 15.20 16.34 -0.21
C ARG A 113 16.04 16.55 1.04
N HIS A 114 17.31 16.85 0.86
CA HIS A 114 18.23 16.98 1.99
C HIS A 114 18.56 18.45 2.20
N PRO A 115 18.47 18.93 3.44
CA PRO A 115 18.96 20.25 3.73
C PRO A 115 20.47 20.32 3.49
N SER A 116 20.95 21.42 2.92
CA SER A 116 22.38 21.67 2.66
C SER A 116 23.18 21.72 3.95
N SER A 117 22.54 22.07 5.05
CA SER A 117 23.08 22.07 6.42
C SER A 117 21.99 21.74 7.42
N VAL A 118 22.37 21.17 8.54
CA VAL A 118 21.51 20.95 9.70
C VAL A 118 22.14 21.73 10.85
N GLU A 119 21.36 22.62 11.44
CA GLU A 119 21.75 23.34 12.65
C GLU A 119 20.90 22.84 13.82
N PHE A 120 21.55 22.38 14.88
CA PHE A 120 20.84 21.94 16.07
C PHE A 120 20.29 23.13 16.84
N SER A 121 19.09 22.96 17.39
CA SER A 121 18.34 24.00 18.13
C SER A 121 18.03 23.52 19.55
N ASP A 122 17.90 24.46 20.46
CA ASP A 122 17.41 24.21 21.82
C ASP A 122 15.89 24.34 21.95
N ARG A 123 15.19 24.68 20.85
CA ARG A 123 13.77 25.02 20.87
C ARG A 123 12.93 23.95 20.17
N LEU A 124 12.00 23.35 20.91
CA LEU A 124 11.03 22.40 20.33
C LEU A 124 10.24 23.00 19.15
N THR A 125 9.90 24.28 19.21
CA THR A 125 9.15 24.96 18.15
C THR A 125 9.85 24.92 16.80
N ASP A 126 11.20 24.95 16.77
CA ASP A 126 11.98 24.88 15.53
C ASP A 126 11.86 23.48 14.91
N ASP A 127 11.86 22.41 15.73
CA ASP A 127 11.65 21.04 15.23
C ASP A 127 10.21 20.82 14.74
N LEU A 128 9.23 21.36 15.42
CA LEU A 128 7.82 21.24 14.99
C LEU A 128 7.54 22.05 13.71
N CYS A 129 8.17 23.22 13.54
CA CYS A 129 7.98 24.11 12.39
C CYS A 129 8.39 23.47 11.06
N ARG A 130 9.44 22.65 11.03
CA ARG A 130 9.93 22.00 9.80
C ARG A 130 9.13 20.75 9.38
N ARG A 131 8.18 20.31 10.21
CA ARG A 131 7.35 19.12 9.92
C ARG A 131 6.39 19.38 8.76
N ASP A 132 5.87 18.30 8.20
CA ASP A 132 5.02 18.35 7.00
C ASP A 132 3.61 18.91 7.29
N PHE A 133 2.90 18.32 8.27
CA PHE A 133 1.50 18.64 8.54
C PHE A 133 1.26 18.92 10.01
N THR A 134 0.28 19.79 10.29
CA THR A 134 -0.12 20.21 11.64
C THR A 134 -0.42 19.01 12.54
N ILE A 135 -1.13 18.01 12.03
CA ILE A 135 -1.49 16.78 12.74
C ILE A 135 -0.27 15.92 13.14
N ASN A 136 0.89 16.16 12.54
CA ASN A 136 2.17 15.50 12.85
C ASN A 136 3.15 16.47 13.54
N ALA A 137 2.76 17.72 13.78
CA ALA A 137 3.58 18.74 14.43
C ALA A 137 3.12 18.97 15.89
N MET A 138 2.77 17.89 16.56
CA MET A 138 2.41 17.86 17.99
C MET A 138 3.45 17.05 18.75
N ALA A 139 3.73 17.46 19.99
CA ALA A 139 4.65 16.77 20.88
C ALA A 139 4.01 16.56 22.25
N TYR A 140 4.37 15.49 22.93
CA TYR A 140 3.83 15.17 24.25
C TYR A 140 4.91 14.73 25.22
N ASN A 141 4.79 15.25 26.45
CA ASN A 141 5.59 14.84 27.59
C ASN A 141 4.67 14.81 28.83
N GLU A 142 4.82 13.81 29.70
CA GLU A 142 3.95 13.64 30.86
C GLU A 142 3.98 14.83 31.84
N ARG A 143 5.13 15.53 31.91
CA ARG A 143 5.33 16.67 32.80
C ARG A 143 4.74 17.97 32.27
N THR A 144 4.86 18.22 30.97
CA THR A 144 4.45 19.48 30.32
C THR A 144 3.12 19.37 29.59
N GLY A 145 2.62 18.14 29.39
CA GLY A 145 1.41 17.88 28.63
C GLY A 145 1.63 17.94 27.11
N LEU A 146 0.54 18.17 26.39
CA LEU A 146 0.52 18.25 24.94
C LEU A 146 0.94 19.65 24.46
N VAL A 147 1.92 19.69 23.58
CA VAL A 147 2.38 20.89 22.85
C VAL A 147 1.82 20.86 21.46
N ASP A 148 0.94 21.79 21.12
CA ASP A 148 0.29 21.96 19.82
C ASP A 148 0.34 23.43 19.39
N GLU A 149 1.46 23.81 18.79
CA GLU A 149 1.72 25.20 18.33
C GLU A 149 1.02 25.53 17.00
N TYR A 150 0.67 24.48 16.21
CA TYR A 150 0.19 24.64 14.85
C TYR A 150 -1.27 24.24 14.65
N GLY A 151 -2.02 23.95 15.73
CA GLY A 151 -3.43 23.61 15.68
C GLY A 151 -3.73 22.21 15.16
N GLY A 152 -2.86 21.26 15.44
CA GLY A 152 -3.03 19.85 15.02
C GLY A 152 -4.28 19.21 15.60
N ILE A 153 -4.66 19.52 16.87
CA ILE A 153 -5.90 19.06 17.50
C ILE A 153 -7.13 19.55 16.71
N ASP A 154 -7.16 20.83 16.35
CA ASP A 154 -8.28 21.40 15.59
C ASP A 154 -8.39 20.74 14.21
N ASP A 155 -7.26 20.49 13.55
CA ASP A 155 -7.25 19.83 12.25
C ASP A 155 -7.63 18.34 12.35
N ILE A 156 -7.29 17.64 13.44
CA ILE A 156 -7.81 16.28 13.71
C ILE A 156 -9.33 16.32 13.91
N ASN A 157 -9.85 17.21 14.74
CA ASN A 157 -11.29 17.38 14.98
C ASN A 157 -12.05 17.67 13.69
N ASN A 158 -11.51 18.53 12.83
CA ASN A 158 -12.10 18.92 11.56
C ASN A 158 -11.79 17.93 10.42
N LYS A 159 -11.00 16.88 10.67
CA LYS A 159 -10.55 15.88 9.68
C LYS A 159 -9.86 16.54 8.47
N VAL A 160 -8.86 17.38 8.74
CA VAL A 160 -8.14 18.18 7.75
C VAL A 160 -6.66 17.85 7.73
N ILE A 161 -6.08 17.73 6.53
CA ILE A 161 -4.64 17.67 6.29
C ILE A 161 -4.18 19.08 5.86
N ARG A 162 -3.45 19.75 6.74
CA ARG A 162 -2.91 21.10 6.54
C ARG A 162 -1.41 21.09 6.71
N CYS A 163 -0.67 21.75 5.81
CA CYS A 163 0.76 21.98 5.98
C CYS A 163 1.05 22.86 7.20
N VAL A 164 2.19 22.62 7.84
CA VAL A 164 2.76 23.54 8.83
C VAL A 164 3.26 24.79 8.11
N GLY A 165 2.81 25.96 8.53
CA GLY A 165 3.21 27.23 7.91
C GLY A 165 2.72 27.37 6.46
N ARG A 166 3.61 27.73 5.54
CA ARG A 166 3.26 27.98 4.13
C ARG A 166 3.45 26.73 3.29
N PRO A 167 2.40 26.19 2.65
CA PRO A 167 2.49 24.95 1.88
C PRO A 167 3.54 24.99 0.76
N GLU A 168 3.68 26.13 0.09
CA GLU A 168 4.66 26.28 -1.00
C GLU A 168 6.10 26.12 -0.53
N GLU A 169 6.41 26.59 0.66
CA GLU A 169 7.74 26.44 1.26
C GLU A 169 7.99 24.96 1.57
N ARG A 170 7.05 24.31 2.29
CA ARG A 170 7.12 22.89 2.65
C ARG A 170 7.29 21.96 1.44
N PHE A 171 6.58 22.23 0.34
CA PHE A 171 6.65 21.41 -0.89
C PHE A 171 7.88 21.74 -1.76
N THR A 172 8.47 22.92 -1.60
CA THR A 172 9.74 23.24 -2.25
C THR A 172 10.92 22.57 -1.54
N GLU A 173 10.85 22.43 -0.21
CA GLU A 173 11.85 21.70 0.59
C GLU A 173 11.90 20.21 0.24
N ASP A 174 10.76 19.52 0.29
CA ASP A 174 10.63 18.12 -0.13
C ASP A 174 9.32 17.91 -0.89
N ALA A 175 9.43 17.76 -2.20
CA ALA A 175 8.28 17.55 -3.08
C ALA A 175 7.51 16.27 -2.76
N LEU A 176 8.11 15.28 -2.09
CA LEU A 176 7.40 14.08 -1.63
C LEU A 176 6.29 14.41 -0.63
N ARG A 177 6.39 15.52 0.09
CA ARG A 177 5.33 15.96 1.03
C ARG A 177 3.98 16.14 0.34
N MET A 178 3.96 16.47 -0.96
CA MET A 178 2.73 16.50 -1.77
C MET A 178 2.05 15.12 -1.83
N MET A 179 2.83 14.06 -2.06
CA MET A 179 2.30 12.69 -2.05
C MET A 179 1.91 12.25 -0.65
N ARG A 180 2.67 12.65 0.37
CA ARG A 180 2.36 12.38 1.77
C ARG A 180 1.01 13.00 2.19
N ALA A 181 0.67 14.21 1.71
CA ALA A 181 -0.65 14.82 1.95
C ALA A 181 -1.78 13.92 1.45
N ILE A 182 -1.65 13.40 0.22
CA ILE A 182 -2.64 12.49 -0.38
C ILE A 182 -2.69 11.16 0.38
N ARG A 183 -1.54 10.62 0.76
CA ARG A 183 -1.47 9.39 1.55
C ARG A 183 -2.15 9.53 2.90
N PHE A 184 -1.85 10.61 3.66
CA PHE A 184 -2.52 10.84 4.94
C PHE A 184 -4.01 11.07 4.78
N SER A 185 -4.43 11.81 3.74
CA SER A 185 -5.83 11.95 3.39
C SER A 185 -6.50 10.58 3.19
N ALA A 186 -5.88 9.66 2.44
CA ALA A 186 -6.38 8.32 2.21
C ALA A 186 -6.38 7.44 3.48
N GLN A 187 -5.31 7.49 4.28
CA GLN A 187 -5.17 6.66 5.48
C GLN A 187 -6.13 7.08 6.60
N LEU A 188 -6.31 8.38 6.78
CA LEU A 188 -7.11 8.93 7.87
C LEU A 188 -8.56 9.25 7.45
N GLY A 189 -8.86 9.23 6.15
CA GLY A 189 -10.15 9.69 5.63
C GLY A 189 -10.37 11.20 5.77
N PHE A 190 -9.29 11.98 5.81
CA PHE A 190 -9.31 13.43 5.99
C PHE A 190 -9.28 14.16 4.65
N THR A 191 -9.84 15.37 4.61
CA THR A 191 -9.76 16.24 3.45
C THR A 191 -8.47 17.07 3.47
N ILE A 192 -7.92 17.37 2.29
CA ILE A 192 -6.76 18.28 2.21
C ILE A 192 -7.28 19.71 2.24
N GLU A 193 -6.67 20.57 3.08
CA GLU A 193 -7.01 21.99 3.19
C GLU A 193 -6.76 22.72 1.85
N ASP A 194 -7.61 23.71 1.54
CA ASP A 194 -7.65 24.36 0.23
C ASP A 194 -6.32 24.99 -0.22
N ASN A 195 -5.58 25.68 0.67
CA ASN A 195 -4.30 26.28 0.30
C ASN A 195 -3.23 25.19 0.10
N THR A 196 -3.27 24.16 0.93
CA THR A 196 -2.41 22.96 0.80
C THR A 196 -2.67 22.27 -0.54
N TYR A 197 -3.94 22.07 -0.90
CA TYR A 197 -4.33 21.47 -2.19
C TYR A 197 -3.87 22.30 -3.39
N LYS A 198 -4.14 23.63 -3.37
CA LYS A 198 -3.69 24.55 -4.44
C LYS A 198 -2.18 24.59 -4.60
N ALA A 199 -1.44 24.49 -3.49
CA ALA A 199 0.01 24.43 -3.54
C ALA A 199 0.51 23.11 -4.17
N ILE A 200 -0.18 21.98 -3.92
CA ILE A 200 0.11 20.72 -4.60
C ILE A 200 -0.08 20.87 -6.12
N GLU A 201 -1.21 21.42 -6.56
CA GLU A 201 -1.46 21.65 -7.99
C GLU A 201 -0.40 22.56 -8.62
N LYS A 202 -0.07 23.66 -7.96
CA LYS A 202 0.90 24.66 -8.45
C LYS A 202 2.32 24.10 -8.56
N LEU A 203 2.72 23.23 -7.64
CA LEU A 203 4.10 22.71 -7.52
C LEU A 203 4.22 21.26 -7.98
N SER A 204 3.17 20.68 -8.56
CA SER A 204 3.12 19.26 -8.97
C SER A 204 4.32 18.82 -9.81
N ALA A 205 4.83 19.67 -10.70
CA ALA A 205 6.00 19.38 -11.53
C ALA A 205 7.27 19.07 -10.72
N ASN A 206 7.39 19.58 -9.48
CA ASN A 206 8.55 19.31 -8.62
C ASN A 206 8.67 17.84 -8.23
N ILE A 207 7.61 17.02 -8.37
CA ILE A 207 7.65 15.59 -8.09
C ILE A 207 8.68 14.84 -8.94
N GLN A 208 9.05 15.38 -10.10
CA GLN A 208 10.09 14.84 -10.97
C GLN A 208 11.49 14.80 -10.31
N LYS A 209 11.70 15.59 -9.25
CA LYS A 209 12.94 15.58 -8.45
C LYS A 209 12.99 14.43 -7.44
N VAL A 210 11.86 13.76 -7.21
CA VAL A 210 11.74 12.67 -6.22
C VAL A 210 12.04 11.33 -6.88
N SER A 211 12.84 10.49 -6.23
CA SER A 211 13.14 9.16 -6.76
C SER A 211 11.88 8.28 -6.85
N MET A 212 11.81 7.43 -7.86
CA MET A 212 10.65 6.56 -8.10
C MET A 212 10.42 5.57 -6.94
N GLU A 213 11.46 5.16 -6.23
CA GLU A 213 11.35 4.31 -5.04
C GLU A 213 10.54 5.00 -3.94
N ARG A 214 10.77 6.30 -3.69
CA ARG A 214 10.02 7.08 -2.70
C ARG A 214 8.57 7.28 -3.16
N VAL A 215 8.36 7.59 -4.44
CA VAL A 215 7.01 7.68 -5.07
C VAL A 215 6.25 6.36 -4.91
N CYS A 216 6.92 5.22 -5.18
CA CYS A 216 6.37 3.88 -5.03
C CYS A 216 5.90 3.60 -3.59
N VAL A 217 6.70 3.97 -2.59
CA VAL A 217 6.35 3.75 -1.18
C VAL A 217 5.08 4.51 -0.79
N GLU A 218 4.96 5.78 -1.17
CA GLU A 218 3.78 6.59 -0.87
C GLU A 218 2.53 6.08 -1.60
N LEU A 219 2.66 5.70 -2.89
CA LEU A 219 1.58 5.10 -3.65
C LEU A 219 1.10 3.78 -3.03
N LYS A 220 2.02 2.86 -2.68
CA LYS A 220 1.68 1.61 -1.99
C LYS A 220 0.88 1.87 -0.72
N LYS A 221 1.35 2.79 0.12
CA LYS A 221 0.67 3.15 1.38
C LYS A 221 -0.72 3.76 1.14
N THR A 222 -0.89 4.53 0.07
CA THR A 222 -2.20 5.09 -0.33
C THR A 222 -3.13 3.98 -0.77
N LEU A 223 -2.68 3.11 -1.67
CA LEU A 223 -3.49 2.00 -2.17
C LEU A 223 -3.84 0.99 -1.07
N MET A 224 -2.96 0.78 -0.07
CA MET A 224 -3.21 -0.12 1.05
C MET A 224 -3.98 0.52 2.22
N SER A 225 -4.46 1.76 2.06
CA SER A 225 -5.34 2.44 3.02
C SER A 225 -6.78 1.91 2.95
N ASP A 226 -7.65 2.41 3.85
CA ASP A 226 -9.07 2.10 3.82
C ASP A 226 -9.84 2.92 2.77
N ASN A 227 -9.21 4.00 2.24
CA ASN A 227 -9.76 4.84 1.19
C ASN A 227 -8.82 4.87 -0.05
N PRO A 228 -8.61 3.72 -0.74
CA PRO A 228 -7.67 3.63 -1.85
C PRO A 228 -8.10 4.46 -3.06
N ASP A 229 -9.40 4.78 -3.19
CA ASP A 229 -9.96 5.66 -4.21
C ASP A 229 -9.46 7.11 -4.11
N PHE A 230 -8.87 7.50 -2.97
CA PHE A 230 -8.19 8.81 -2.85
C PHE A 230 -6.93 8.92 -3.72
N CYS A 231 -6.43 7.80 -4.28
CA CYS A 231 -5.40 7.85 -5.32
C CYS A 231 -5.79 8.73 -6.53
N ARG A 232 -7.09 9.01 -6.73
CA ARG A 232 -7.58 10.00 -7.70
C ARG A 232 -6.91 11.38 -7.55
N LEU A 233 -6.53 11.75 -6.33
CA LEU A 233 -5.89 13.03 -6.05
C LEU A 233 -4.54 13.18 -6.74
N TYR A 234 -3.79 12.09 -6.98
CA TYR A 234 -2.56 12.11 -7.76
C TYR A 234 -2.79 12.55 -9.21
N GLY A 235 -3.95 12.22 -9.76
CA GLY A 235 -4.36 12.66 -11.10
C GLY A 235 -4.89 14.10 -11.07
N THR A 236 -5.87 14.40 -10.21
CA THR A 236 -6.53 15.73 -10.18
C THR A 236 -5.59 16.85 -9.79
N THR A 237 -4.53 16.58 -9.02
CA THR A 237 -3.46 17.53 -8.71
C THR A 237 -2.31 17.54 -9.71
N ASN A 238 -2.41 16.80 -10.81
CA ASN A 238 -1.38 16.64 -11.84
C ASN A 238 -0.03 16.03 -11.36
N LEU A 239 0.04 15.48 -10.14
CA LEU A 239 1.29 14.89 -9.63
C LEU A 239 1.83 13.76 -10.51
N PHE A 240 0.94 12.96 -11.11
CA PHE A 240 1.35 11.83 -11.96
C PHE A 240 1.43 12.17 -13.45
N LYS A 241 1.07 13.39 -13.84
CA LYS A 241 0.98 13.77 -15.26
C LYS A 241 2.25 13.45 -16.05
N ASP A 242 3.40 13.84 -15.50
CA ASP A 242 4.68 13.72 -16.22
C ASP A 242 5.48 12.48 -15.83
N ILE A 243 5.27 11.94 -14.61
CA ILE A 243 6.06 10.81 -14.09
C ILE A 243 5.38 9.45 -14.30
N LEU A 244 4.04 9.42 -14.29
CA LEU A 244 3.22 8.20 -14.40
C LEU A 244 1.98 8.46 -15.24
N PRO A 245 2.12 8.74 -16.56
CA PRO A 245 1.03 9.18 -17.41
C PRO A 245 -0.11 8.16 -17.50
N GLN A 246 0.16 6.86 -17.47
CA GLN A 246 -0.89 5.84 -17.49
C GLN A 246 -1.77 5.93 -16.24
N LEU A 247 -1.19 6.09 -15.04
CA LEU A 247 -1.95 6.25 -13.81
C LEU A 247 -2.66 7.60 -13.76
N HIS A 248 -2.04 8.68 -14.26
CA HIS A 248 -2.72 9.95 -14.40
C HIS A 248 -3.98 9.83 -15.25
N ASP A 249 -3.90 9.16 -16.41
CA ASP A 249 -5.03 8.88 -17.29
C ASP A 249 -6.11 8.03 -16.59
N SER A 250 -5.71 7.02 -15.83
CA SER A 250 -6.63 6.19 -15.05
C SER A 250 -7.45 7.00 -14.04
N PHE A 251 -6.86 8.05 -13.47
CA PHE A 251 -7.50 8.84 -12.43
C PHE A 251 -8.26 10.09 -12.93
N THR A 252 -8.08 10.49 -14.18
CA THR A 252 -8.63 11.73 -14.73
C THR A 252 -9.57 11.53 -15.91
N LYS A 253 -9.42 10.47 -16.70
CA LYS A 253 -10.24 10.23 -17.91
C LYS A 253 -11.63 9.66 -17.56
N ARG A 254 -12.50 9.60 -18.58
CA ARG A 254 -13.92 9.18 -18.46
C ARG A 254 -14.15 7.89 -17.68
N GLN A 255 -13.22 6.94 -17.74
CA GLN A 255 -13.33 5.65 -17.04
C GLN A 255 -12.87 5.69 -15.56
N SER A 256 -12.35 6.83 -15.10
CA SER A 256 -11.77 6.95 -13.76
C SER A 256 -12.71 6.50 -12.65
N LYS A 257 -14.02 6.80 -12.74
CA LYS A 257 -15.00 6.40 -11.73
C LYS A 257 -15.05 4.87 -11.56
N SER A 258 -15.09 4.11 -12.66
CA SER A 258 -15.09 2.64 -12.61
C SER A 258 -13.79 2.10 -12.03
N ILE A 259 -12.65 2.64 -12.46
CA ILE A 259 -11.32 2.26 -11.98
C ILE A 259 -11.20 2.47 -10.47
N LEU A 260 -11.56 3.66 -9.99
CA LEU A 260 -11.48 4.02 -8.58
C LEU A 260 -12.41 3.17 -7.70
N LEU A 261 -13.63 2.90 -8.17
CA LEU A 261 -14.55 2.02 -7.47
C LEU A 261 -14.07 0.56 -7.47
N THR A 262 -13.51 0.07 -8.59
CA THR A 262 -12.89 -1.26 -8.61
C THR A 262 -11.76 -1.35 -7.60
N CYS A 263 -10.89 -0.33 -7.53
CA CYS A 263 -9.83 -0.25 -6.54
C CYS A 263 -10.38 -0.25 -5.10
N LYS A 264 -11.45 0.48 -4.84
CA LYS A 264 -12.13 0.56 -3.54
C LYS A 264 -12.75 -0.76 -3.11
N TYR A 265 -13.40 -1.46 -4.05
CA TYR A 265 -14.05 -2.75 -3.78
C TYR A 265 -13.09 -3.94 -3.79
N SER A 266 -11.89 -3.78 -4.32
CA SER A 266 -10.85 -4.80 -4.24
C SER A 266 -10.42 -5.02 -2.79
N GLU A 267 -10.20 -6.29 -2.44
CA GLU A 267 -9.61 -6.65 -1.15
C GLU A 267 -8.31 -5.84 -0.90
N LYS A 268 -7.91 -5.74 0.37
CA LYS A 268 -6.73 -4.98 0.78
C LYS A 268 -5.45 -5.74 0.41
N GLU A 269 -5.33 -6.06 -0.88
CA GLU A 269 -4.19 -6.72 -1.51
C GLU A 269 -3.60 -5.83 -2.61
N LEU A 270 -2.30 -5.54 -2.52
CA LEU A 270 -1.64 -4.59 -3.42
C LEU A 270 -1.77 -4.96 -4.90
N PRO A 271 -1.58 -6.25 -5.34
CA PRO A 271 -1.75 -6.61 -6.74
C PRO A 271 -3.14 -6.33 -7.28
N LEU A 272 -4.21 -6.59 -6.51
CA LEU A 272 -5.59 -6.35 -6.93
C LEU A 272 -5.84 -4.85 -7.16
N ARG A 273 -5.40 -4.00 -6.24
CA ARG A 273 -5.59 -2.54 -6.32
C ARG A 273 -4.75 -1.90 -7.42
N LEU A 274 -3.53 -2.39 -7.64
CA LEU A 274 -2.72 -1.99 -8.80
C LEU A 274 -3.34 -2.42 -10.12
N THR A 275 -3.87 -3.65 -10.18
CA THR A 275 -4.60 -4.14 -11.37
C THR A 275 -5.77 -3.21 -11.70
N ALA A 276 -6.57 -2.81 -10.70
CA ALA A 276 -7.66 -1.87 -10.90
C ALA A 276 -7.15 -0.54 -11.48
N CYS A 277 -6.10 0.04 -10.88
CA CYS A 277 -5.55 1.31 -11.33
C CYS A 277 -4.94 1.26 -12.75
N LEU A 278 -4.48 0.10 -13.21
CA LEU A 278 -3.83 -0.08 -14.51
C LEU A 278 -4.73 -0.75 -15.58
N SER A 279 -5.99 -1.00 -15.25
CA SER A 279 -6.93 -1.75 -16.10
C SER A 279 -7.32 -1.03 -17.41
N ASN A 280 -7.06 0.28 -17.52
CA ASN A 280 -7.31 1.08 -18.73
C ASN A 280 -6.28 0.85 -19.85
N GLY A 281 -5.18 0.15 -19.56
CA GLY A 281 -4.10 -0.15 -20.51
C GLY A 281 -4.02 -1.62 -20.90
N THR A 282 -2.94 -1.94 -21.60
CA THR A 282 -2.54 -3.32 -21.90
C THR A 282 -1.68 -3.89 -20.78
N PRO A 283 -1.57 -5.23 -20.65
CA PRO A 283 -0.64 -5.86 -19.71
C PRO A 283 0.82 -5.37 -19.87
N ALA A 284 1.27 -5.16 -21.11
CA ALA A 284 2.62 -4.63 -21.37
C ALA A 284 2.80 -3.19 -20.86
N GLN A 285 1.83 -2.31 -21.07
CA GLN A 285 1.87 -0.95 -20.54
C GLN A 285 1.86 -0.94 -19.00
N ALA A 286 1.11 -1.85 -18.37
CA ALA A 286 1.10 -2.01 -16.92
C ALA A 286 2.48 -2.47 -16.41
N GLU A 287 3.11 -3.44 -17.11
CA GLU A 287 4.46 -3.90 -16.81
C GLU A 287 5.47 -2.74 -16.85
N ASP A 288 5.46 -1.95 -17.94
CA ASP A 288 6.37 -0.81 -18.10
C ASP A 288 6.18 0.22 -16.98
N THR A 289 4.93 0.54 -16.62
CA THR A 289 4.61 1.47 -15.52
C THR A 289 5.10 0.95 -14.18
N LEU A 290 4.91 -0.33 -13.88
CA LEU A 290 5.33 -0.93 -12.62
C LEU A 290 6.85 -1.06 -12.52
N ARG A 291 7.55 -1.36 -13.63
CA ARG A 291 9.01 -1.35 -13.69
C ARG A 291 9.56 0.07 -13.49
N HIS A 292 8.95 1.07 -14.10
CA HIS A 292 9.31 2.48 -13.88
C HIS A 292 9.15 2.88 -12.41
N LEU A 293 8.07 2.43 -11.76
CA LEU A 293 7.81 2.59 -10.32
C LEU A 293 8.76 1.79 -9.41
N ARG A 294 9.68 1.00 -9.95
CA ARG A 294 10.58 0.14 -9.17
C ARG A 294 9.85 -0.86 -8.27
N MET A 295 8.72 -1.37 -8.75
CA MET A 295 8.03 -2.47 -8.07
C MET A 295 8.86 -3.75 -8.12
N ASP A 296 8.65 -4.65 -7.16
CA ASP A 296 9.26 -5.97 -7.15
C ASP A 296 8.68 -6.87 -8.25
N ASN A 297 9.50 -7.79 -8.78
CA ASN A 297 9.14 -8.65 -9.90
C ASN A 297 7.89 -9.50 -9.62
N LYS A 298 7.72 -10.01 -8.39
CA LYS A 298 6.57 -10.82 -8.01
C LYS A 298 5.26 -10.02 -8.14
N THR A 299 5.25 -8.79 -7.65
CA THR A 299 4.10 -7.88 -7.80
C THR A 299 3.81 -7.59 -9.28
N ILE A 300 4.85 -7.31 -10.07
CA ILE A 300 4.72 -7.03 -11.51
C ILE A 300 4.09 -8.23 -12.24
N GLU A 301 4.67 -9.43 -12.08
CA GLU A 301 4.16 -10.65 -12.71
C GLU A 301 2.71 -10.95 -12.32
N THR A 302 2.37 -10.77 -11.05
CA THR A 302 1.01 -10.99 -10.54
C THR A 302 0.01 -10.04 -11.20
N VAL A 303 0.30 -8.74 -11.23
CA VAL A 303 -0.59 -7.73 -11.86
C VAL A 303 -0.75 -8.01 -13.35
N VAL A 304 0.34 -8.28 -14.06
CA VAL A 304 0.33 -8.59 -15.51
C VAL A 304 -0.54 -9.82 -15.79
N LYS A 305 -0.39 -10.88 -14.99
CA LYS A 305 -1.21 -12.09 -15.12
C LYS A 305 -2.69 -11.82 -14.85
N ILE A 306 -3.03 -11.09 -13.79
CA ILE A 306 -4.43 -10.74 -13.50
C ILE A 306 -5.03 -9.95 -14.69
N LEU A 307 -4.32 -8.93 -15.20
CA LEU A 307 -4.78 -8.14 -16.35
C LEU A 307 -4.92 -8.96 -17.64
N THR A 308 -4.12 -10.00 -17.79
CA THR A 308 -4.19 -10.91 -18.96
C THR A 308 -5.42 -11.79 -18.85
N PHE A 309 -5.60 -12.47 -17.73
CA PHE A 309 -6.63 -13.49 -17.57
C PHE A 309 -8.01 -12.94 -17.18
N SER A 310 -8.13 -11.77 -16.57
CA SER A 310 -9.42 -11.12 -16.27
C SER A 310 -10.24 -10.75 -17.52
N LYS A 311 -9.63 -10.76 -18.70
CA LYS A 311 -10.31 -10.52 -19.99
C LYS A 311 -10.81 -11.81 -20.66
N ASP A 312 -10.39 -12.97 -20.16
CA ASP A 312 -10.79 -14.26 -20.71
C ASP A 312 -12.22 -14.58 -20.30
N ASN A 313 -13.00 -15.05 -21.28
CA ASN A 313 -14.36 -15.56 -21.00
C ASN A 313 -14.26 -17.07 -20.78
N ILE A 314 -14.01 -17.48 -19.52
CA ILE A 314 -13.91 -18.88 -19.14
C ILE A 314 -15.32 -19.49 -19.16
N GLU A 315 -15.50 -20.58 -19.90
CA GLU A 315 -16.77 -21.33 -19.94
C GLU A 315 -17.00 -22.08 -18.60
N GLU A 316 -18.30 -22.24 -18.25
CA GLU A 316 -18.70 -22.98 -17.04
C GLU A 316 -18.61 -24.50 -17.25
N THR A 317 -17.44 -24.97 -17.68
CA THR A 317 -17.12 -26.38 -17.87
C THR A 317 -15.84 -26.77 -17.12
N GLU A 318 -15.80 -27.99 -16.60
CA GLU A 318 -14.62 -28.44 -15.86
C GLU A 318 -13.31 -28.41 -16.69
N PRO A 319 -13.30 -28.84 -17.98
CA PRO A 319 -12.12 -28.71 -18.82
C PRO A 319 -11.65 -27.27 -18.95
N ALA A 320 -12.55 -26.31 -19.23
CA ALA A 320 -12.18 -24.90 -19.38
C ALA A 320 -11.57 -24.32 -18.09
N ILE A 321 -12.06 -24.73 -16.93
CA ILE A 321 -11.53 -24.30 -15.64
C ILE A 321 -10.18 -24.94 -15.36
N ARG A 322 -9.99 -26.24 -15.66
CA ARG A 322 -8.66 -26.90 -15.54
C ARG A 322 -7.66 -26.26 -16.49
N GLU A 323 -8.06 -25.91 -17.70
CA GLU A 323 -7.20 -25.18 -18.65
C GLU A 323 -6.83 -23.78 -18.14
N ALA A 324 -7.77 -23.04 -17.53
CA ALA A 324 -7.49 -21.75 -16.90
C ALA A 324 -6.53 -21.89 -15.71
N LEU A 325 -6.75 -22.89 -14.85
CA LEU A 325 -5.83 -23.23 -13.74
C LEU A 325 -4.45 -23.64 -14.25
N HIS A 326 -4.37 -24.37 -15.37
CA HIS A 326 -3.09 -24.71 -16.01
C HIS A 326 -2.35 -23.46 -16.47
N LYS A 327 -3.02 -22.54 -17.18
CA LYS A 327 -2.42 -21.32 -17.76
C LYS A 327 -1.95 -20.32 -16.72
N CYS A 328 -2.76 -20.03 -15.71
CA CYS A 328 -2.43 -18.97 -14.76
C CYS A 328 -1.96 -19.46 -13.39
N GLY A 329 -2.24 -20.71 -13.02
CA GLY A 329 -2.01 -21.28 -11.70
C GLY A 329 -3.13 -20.91 -10.72
N ARG A 330 -3.24 -21.72 -9.65
CA ARG A 330 -4.27 -21.59 -8.62
C ARG A 330 -4.35 -20.18 -8.02
N ASP A 331 -3.20 -19.68 -7.54
CA ASP A 331 -3.15 -18.41 -6.82
C ASP A 331 -3.58 -17.21 -7.69
N ILE A 332 -3.17 -17.22 -8.96
CA ILE A 332 -3.55 -16.18 -9.91
C ILE A 332 -5.03 -16.30 -10.29
N PHE A 333 -5.54 -17.53 -10.49
CA PHE A 333 -6.95 -17.76 -10.78
C PHE A 333 -7.85 -17.19 -9.66
N GLU A 334 -7.50 -17.42 -8.40
CA GLU A 334 -8.21 -16.85 -7.26
C GLU A 334 -8.21 -15.32 -7.30
N LEU A 335 -7.06 -14.71 -7.56
CA LEU A 335 -6.94 -13.24 -7.67
C LEU A 335 -7.73 -12.67 -8.85
N VAL A 336 -7.79 -13.37 -9.99
CA VAL A 336 -8.62 -12.98 -11.14
C VAL A 336 -10.10 -12.95 -10.74
N ILE A 337 -10.59 -14.00 -10.08
CA ILE A 337 -11.98 -14.06 -9.61
C ILE A 337 -12.30 -12.94 -8.61
N LYS A 338 -11.40 -12.69 -7.65
CA LYS A 338 -11.54 -11.57 -6.68
C LYS A 338 -11.59 -10.21 -7.39
N TYR A 339 -10.70 -9.99 -8.35
CA TYR A 339 -10.68 -8.77 -9.15
C TYR A 339 -11.97 -8.58 -9.94
N ASP A 340 -12.44 -9.63 -10.62
CA ASP A 340 -13.67 -9.58 -11.43
C ASP A 340 -14.91 -9.31 -10.56
N PHE A 341 -15.00 -9.84 -9.36
CA PHE A 341 -16.07 -9.47 -8.41
C PHE A 341 -16.06 -8.00 -8.06
N ALA A 342 -14.88 -7.43 -7.78
CA ALA A 342 -14.73 -6.00 -7.50
C ALA A 342 -15.13 -5.15 -8.72
N PHE A 343 -14.75 -5.57 -9.92
CA PHE A 343 -15.07 -4.90 -11.17
C PHE A 343 -16.59 -4.94 -11.46
N VAL A 344 -17.26 -6.09 -11.27
CA VAL A 344 -18.72 -6.22 -11.45
C VAL A 344 -19.43 -5.26 -10.51
N LYS A 345 -19.09 -5.26 -9.23
CA LYS A 345 -19.68 -4.37 -8.22
C LYS A 345 -19.47 -2.89 -8.59
N ALA A 346 -18.27 -2.51 -9.01
CA ALA A 346 -17.96 -1.16 -9.45
C ALA A 346 -18.78 -0.75 -10.69
N SER A 347 -18.93 -1.67 -11.65
CA SER A 347 -19.69 -1.44 -12.87
C SER A 347 -21.16 -1.21 -12.60
N GLU A 348 -21.77 -1.99 -11.69
CA GLU A 348 -23.15 -1.82 -11.26
C GLU A 348 -23.39 -0.45 -10.63
N GLU A 349 -22.48 0.02 -9.77
CA GLU A 349 -22.58 1.35 -9.16
C GLU A 349 -22.39 2.50 -10.16
N VAL A 350 -21.56 2.30 -11.19
CA VAL A 350 -21.36 3.33 -12.24
C VAL A 350 -22.55 3.41 -13.16
N THR A 351 -23.10 2.27 -13.56
CA THR A 351 -24.16 2.18 -14.56
C THR A 351 -25.56 2.22 -13.98
N PHE A 352 -25.71 1.99 -12.67
CA PHE A 352 -26.98 1.74 -11.99
C PHE A 352 -27.75 0.54 -12.57
N ILE A 353 -27.06 -0.37 -13.24
CA ILE A 353 -27.63 -1.58 -13.84
C ILE A 353 -27.00 -2.79 -13.16
N SER A 354 -27.84 -3.59 -12.49
CA SER A 354 -27.38 -4.86 -11.90
C SER A 354 -27.05 -5.87 -12.99
N ASN A 355 -25.98 -6.63 -12.79
CA ASN A 355 -25.55 -7.71 -13.69
C ASN A 355 -25.48 -9.06 -12.95
N PRO A 356 -26.61 -9.61 -12.50
CA PRO A 356 -26.64 -10.85 -11.76
C PRO A 356 -26.11 -12.04 -12.57
N ALA A 357 -26.24 -12.00 -13.89
CA ALA A 357 -25.71 -13.06 -14.76
C ALA A 357 -24.19 -13.15 -14.63
N ARG A 358 -23.47 -12.04 -14.74
CA ARG A 358 -22.01 -12.03 -14.58
C ARG A 358 -21.58 -12.38 -13.15
N TYR A 359 -22.30 -11.90 -12.15
CA TYR A 359 -22.03 -12.26 -10.75
C TYR A 359 -22.18 -13.76 -10.52
N ASN A 360 -23.30 -14.37 -10.96
CA ASN A 360 -23.56 -15.81 -10.81
C ASN A 360 -22.54 -16.64 -11.59
N HIS A 361 -22.13 -16.18 -12.76
CA HIS A 361 -21.04 -16.79 -13.53
C HIS A 361 -19.76 -16.90 -12.71
N LEU A 362 -19.29 -15.82 -12.07
CA LEU A 362 -18.11 -15.83 -11.22
C LEU A 362 -18.26 -16.75 -10.01
N VAL A 363 -19.45 -16.79 -9.40
CA VAL A 363 -19.76 -17.73 -8.30
C VAL A 363 -19.64 -19.17 -8.77
N THR A 364 -20.16 -19.48 -9.98
CA THR A 364 -20.07 -20.81 -10.57
C THR A 364 -18.63 -21.20 -10.86
N LEU A 365 -17.85 -20.32 -11.51
CA LEU A 365 -16.43 -20.58 -11.79
C LEU A 365 -15.64 -20.85 -10.51
N LYS A 366 -15.85 -20.03 -9.47
CA LYS A 366 -15.18 -20.23 -8.18
C LYS A 366 -15.54 -21.58 -7.56
N ARG A 367 -16.82 -21.92 -7.47
CA ARG A 367 -17.28 -23.20 -6.90
C ARG A 367 -16.69 -24.40 -7.65
N MET A 368 -16.74 -24.38 -8.99
CA MET A 368 -16.21 -25.48 -9.81
C MET A 368 -14.68 -25.59 -9.68
N ALA A 369 -13.96 -24.48 -9.60
CA ALA A 369 -12.52 -24.50 -9.35
C ALA A 369 -12.20 -25.09 -7.96
N ASP A 370 -12.95 -24.69 -6.92
CA ASP A 370 -12.79 -25.25 -5.57
C ASP A 370 -13.05 -26.78 -5.55
N GLU A 371 -14.04 -27.26 -6.31
CA GLU A 371 -14.34 -28.69 -6.47
C GLU A 371 -13.20 -29.44 -7.20
N ILE A 372 -12.69 -28.91 -8.30
CA ILE A 372 -11.54 -29.43 -9.06
C ILE A 372 -10.31 -29.56 -8.17
N LEU A 373 -9.99 -28.47 -7.42
CA LEU A 373 -8.86 -28.43 -6.51
C LEU A 373 -9.02 -29.42 -5.34
N SER A 374 -10.24 -29.59 -4.81
CA SER A 374 -10.52 -30.51 -3.70
C SER A 374 -10.39 -31.98 -4.11
N ARG A 375 -10.72 -32.31 -5.37
CA ARG A 375 -10.54 -33.65 -5.93
C ARG A 375 -9.08 -33.99 -6.25
N GLY A 376 -8.22 -32.96 -6.35
CA GLY A 376 -6.82 -33.12 -6.80
C GLY A 376 -6.73 -33.43 -8.29
N ASP A 377 -7.63 -32.88 -9.11
CA ASP A 377 -7.59 -33.06 -10.58
C ASP A 377 -6.22 -32.57 -11.12
N CYS A 378 -5.71 -33.29 -12.11
CA CYS A 378 -4.48 -32.96 -12.79
C CYS A 378 -4.69 -31.76 -13.72
N PHE A 379 -3.89 -30.69 -13.55
CA PHE A 379 -3.82 -29.54 -14.47
C PHE A 379 -2.38 -29.00 -14.63
N THR A 380 -1.39 -29.66 -14.06
CA THR A 380 0.03 -29.37 -14.31
C THR A 380 0.79 -30.61 -14.71
N ILE A 381 1.94 -30.47 -15.41
CA ILE A 381 2.80 -31.59 -15.76
C ILE A 381 3.24 -32.37 -14.53
N LYS A 382 3.34 -31.76 -13.36
CA LYS A 382 3.74 -32.41 -12.11
C LYS A 382 2.65 -33.32 -11.55
N ASP A 383 1.41 -33.09 -11.91
CA ASP A 383 0.24 -33.87 -11.47
C ASP A 383 -0.03 -35.08 -12.37
N LEU A 384 0.69 -35.24 -13.51
CA LEU A 384 0.59 -36.40 -14.37
C LEU A 384 1.16 -37.65 -13.67
N ASP A 385 0.43 -38.76 -13.79
CA ASP A 385 0.89 -40.08 -13.33
C ASP A 385 1.98 -40.72 -14.24
N ILE A 386 2.62 -39.92 -15.07
CA ILE A 386 3.76 -40.28 -15.91
C ILE A 386 4.83 -39.19 -15.81
N THR A 387 6.07 -39.60 -15.75
CA THR A 387 7.22 -38.69 -15.62
C THR A 387 8.08 -38.66 -16.89
N GLY A 388 8.98 -37.69 -16.99
CA GLY A 388 9.98 -37.67 -18.07
C GLY A 388 10.88 -38.90 -18.08
N LEU A 389 11.14 -39.56 -16.92
CA LEU A 389 11.92 -40.82 -16.86
C LEU A 389 11.14 -41.95 -17.51
N ASP A 390 9.85 -42.04 -17.26
CA ASP A 390 9.01 -43.11 -17.89
C ASP A 390 9.00 -42.95 -19.42
N LEU A 391 8.99 -41.71 -19.92
CA LEU A 391 9.05 -41.47 -21.38
C LEU A 391 10.44 -41.76 -21.96
N ILE A 392 11.51 -41.61 -21.18
CA ILE A 392 12.86 -42.07 -21.61
C ILE A 392 12.91 -43.60 -21.69
N GLU A 393 12.36 -44.33 -20.72
CA GLU A 393 12.22 -45.79 -20.74
C GLU A 393 11.36 -46.25 -21.92
N TYR A 394 10.33 -45.50 -22.28
CA TYR A 394 9.51 -45.71 -23.49
C TYR A 394 10.29 -45.50 -24.80
N GLY A 395 11.45 -44.80 -24.75
CA GLY A 395 12.34 -44.58 -25.91
C GLY A 395 12.37 -43.15 -26.45
N LEU A 396 11.68 -42.18 -25.81
CA LEU A 396 11.70 -40.78 -26.23
C LEU A 396 12.97 -40.05 -25.76
N LYS A 397 13.42 -39.05 -26.54
CA LYS A 397 14.65 -38.31 -26.26
C LYS A 397 14.50 -36.80 -26.47
N GLY A 398 15.27 -36.04 -25.69
CA GLY A 398 15.41 -34.61 -25.88
C GLY A 398 14.07 -33.85 -25.80
N THR A 399 13.77 -33.00 -26.76
CA THR A 399 12.57 -32.16 -26.83
C THR A 399 11.26 -32.95 -26.95
N GLN A 400 11.33 -34.21 -27.42
CA GLN A 400 10.15 -35.08 -27.53
C GLN A 400 9.51 -35.36 -26.16
N ILE A 401 10.30 -35.43 -25.09
CA ILE A 401 9.78 -35.68 -23.74
C ILE A 401 8.84 -34.55 -23.30
N GLY A 402 9.29 -33.30 -23.40
CA GLY A 402 8.50 -32.15 -23.00
C GLY A 402 7.23 -31.97 -23.86
N SER A 403 7.34 -32.16 -25.17
CA SER A 403 6.18 -32.06 -26.07
C SER A 403 5.16 -33.16 -25.81
N THR A 404 5.61 -34.39 -25.48
CA THR A 404 4.73 -35.49 -25.12
C THR A 404 4.04 -35.28 -23.79
N LEU A 405 4.75 -34.78 -22.76
CA LEU A 405 4.12 -34.45 -21.47
C LEU A 405 3.03 -33.39 -21.63
N ASN A 406 3.27 -32.32 -22.42
CA ASN A 406 2.23 -31.33 -22.69
C ASN A 406 1.03 -31.93 -23.43
N TYR A 407 1.28 -32.75 -24.46
CA TYR A 407 0.21 -33.44 -25.18
C TYR A 407 -0.64 -34.35 -24.28
N LEU A 408 -0.02 -35.12 -23.39
CA LEU A 408 -0.74 -35.95 -22.44
C LEU A 408 -1.50 -35.09 -21.40
N LEU A 409 -0.92 -33.98 -20.99
CA LEU A 409 -1.59 -33.04 -20.07
C LEU A 409 -2.85 -32.45 -20.72
N ASP A 410 -2.80 -32.05 -21.98
CA ASP A 410 -3.98 -31.52 -22.70
C ASP A 410 -5.12 -32.55 -22.69
N ILE A 411 -4.80 -33.84 -22.91
CA ILE A 411 -5.79 -34.93 -22.86
C ILE A 411 -6.36 -35.09 -21.45
N VAL A 412 -5.51 -35.04 -20.43
CA VAL A 412 -5.94 -35.19 -19.01
C VAL A 412 -6.73 -33.99 -18.53
N ILE A 413 -6.43 -32.80 -19.00
CA ILE A 413 -7.23 -31.59 -18.70
C ILE A 413 -8.68 -31.79 -19.20
N GLU A 414 -8.85 -32.37 -20.38
CA GLU A 414 -10.17 -32.72 -20.90
C GLU A 414 -10.84 -33.82 -20.09
N ASN A 415 -10.11 -34.88 -19.79
CA ASN A 415 -10.64 -36.03 -19.05
C ASN A 415 -9.66 -36.54 -17.97
N PRO A 416 -9.77 -36.08 -16.70
CA PRO A 416 -8.85 -36.44 -15.62
C PRO A 416 -8.86 -37.93 -15.26
N LYS A 417 -9.86 -38.72 -15.69
CA LYS A 417 -9.90 -40.15 -15.47
C LYS A 417 -8.85 -40.93 -16.26
N LEU A 418 -8.25 -40.28 -17.27
CA LEU A 418 -7.18 -40.84 -18.08
C LEU A 418 -5.79 -40.69 -17.43
N ASN A 419 -5.70 -40.04 -16.27
CA ASN A 419 -4.46 -39.82 -15.56
C ASN A 419 -4.04 -41.07 -14.76
N ASP A 420 -3.67 -42.14 -15.46
CA ASP A 420 -2.97 -43.29 -14.93
C ASP A 420 -1.86 -43.71 -15.90
N LYS A 421 -0.75 -44.19 -15.39
CA LYS A 421 0.46 -44.48 -16.18
C LYS A 421 0.22 -45.44 -17.35
N ALA A 422 -0.57 -46.49 -17.16
CA ALA A 422 -0.81 -47.50 -18.19
C ALA A 422 -1.66 -46.94 -19.33
N THR A 423 -2.72 -46.17 -18.99
CA THR A 423 -3.56 -45.46 -19.97
C THR A 423 -2.74 -44.45 -20.75
N LEU A 424 -1.92 -43.62 -20.07
CA LEU A 424 -1.10 -42.61 -20.70
C LEU A 424 -0.06 -43.19 -21.66
N ILE A 425 0.57 -44.33 -21.32
CA ILE A 425 1.47 -45.03 -22.24
C ILE A 425 0.69 -45.60 -23.42
N GLY A 426 -0.47 -46.24 -23.18
CA GLY A 426 -1.31 -46.77 -24.26
C GLY A 426 -1.77 -45.70 -25.27
N LEU A 427 -1.95 -44.43 -24.85
CA LEU A 427 -2.27 -43.33 -25.77
C LEU A 427 -1.10 -42.99 -26.71
N LEU A 428 0.15 -43.30 -26.33
CA LEU A 428 1.32 -43.06 -27.16
C LEU A 428 1.46 -44.15 -28.23
N ASP A 429 1.01 -45.40 -27.95
CA ASP A 429 1.06 -46.53 -28.89
C ASP A 429 0.02 -46.39 -30.03
N MET A 430 -0.97 -45.51 -29.84
CA MET A 430 -2.04 -45.28 -30.84
C MET A 430 -1.68 -44.11 -31.81
N LYS A 431 -0.55 -43.45 -31.62
CA LYS A 431 -0.10 -42.29 -32.41
C LYS A 431 1.03 -42.68 -33.36
#